data_dad69f3ca116ebbcb6ab1aa325635a68
#
_entry.id   dad69f3ca116ebbcb6ab1aa325635a68
#
_cell.length_a   1.000
_cell.length_b   1.000
_cell.length_c   1.000
_cell.angle_alpha   90.00
_cell.angle_beta   90.00
_cell.angle_gamma   90.00
#
_symmetry.space_group_name_H-M   'P 1'
#
loop_
_entity.id
_entity.type
_entity.pdbx_description
1 polymer ?
#
loop_
_entity_poly.entity_id
_entity_poly.type
_entity_poly.pdbx_seq_one_letter_code
_entity_poly.pdbx_strand_id
1 'polypeptide(L)'
;MKRIILGSSLLFCALFTAPAMHAQESVEVLIRENGTERQESIELPKSMTYPLDSLLNDWKAKNYIDLGKDCSTSTVNPMFSDSVYIDRLSRMPTVMEMPYNEIVRKFIDMYAGRLRNQVAFMLSACNFYMPIFEEALDAYGLPLELKYLPIIESALNPSAVSRAGACGLWQFMLATGKIYGLESNSLVDERRDPIKSTRAAARYL
;
A
#
# COMPACT_ATOMS: atom_id res chain seq x y z
N MET A 1 -2.56 -68.34 -43.73
CA MET A 1 -3.37 -67.06 -43.63
C MET A 1 -3.73 -66.84 -42.15
N LYS A 2 -3.03 -65.91 -41.49
CA LYS A 2 -3.28 -65.54 -40.10
C LYS A 2 -4.05 -64.21 -40.09
N ARG A 3 -5.23 -64.23 -39.55
CA ARG A 3 -6.07 -63.02 -39.34
C ARG A 3 -5.60 -62.35 -38.05
N ILE A 4 -5.20 -61.09 -38.12
CA ILE A 4 -4.89 -60.22 -36.97
C ILE A 4 -6.17 -59.47 -36.63
N ILE A 5 -6.68 -59.69 -35.39
CA ILE A 5 -7.77 -58.94 -34.80
C ILE A 5 -7.18 -57.74 -34.07
N LEU A 6 -7.45 -56.52 -34.59
CA LEU A 6 -7.15 -55.30 -33.88
C LEU A 6 -8.20 -55.06 -32.77
N GLY A 7 -7.81 -55.19 -31.53
CA GLY A 7 -8.60 -54.75 -30.39
C GLY A 7 -8.45 -53.25 -30.16
N SER A 8 -9.54 -52.51 -30.34
CA SER A 8 -9.62 -51.07 -30.01
C SER A 8 -9.71 -50.91 -28.50
N SER A 9 -8.65 -50.42 -27.88
CA SER A 9 -8.65 -50.06 -26.47
C SER A 9 -9.04 -48.58 -26.36
N LEU A 10 -10.24 -48.31 -25.93
CA LEU A 10 -10.71 -46.98 -25.54
C LEU A 10 -10.08 -46.59 -24.19
N LEU A 11 -9.10 -45.72 -24.27
CA LEU A 11 -8.47 -45.09 -23.09
C LEU A 11 -9.40 -43.99 -22.57
N PHE A 12 -10.12 -44.32 -21.49
CA PHE A 12 -10.97 -43.37 -20.76
C PHE A 12 -10.06 -42.46 -19.91
N CYS A 13 -9.74 -41.27 -20.42
CA CYS A 13 -8.96 -40.27 -19.68
C CYS A 13 -9.88 -39.61 -18.67
N ALA A 14 -9.93 -40.12 -17.43
CA ALA A 14 -10.57 -39.46 -16.32
C ALA A 14 -9.76 -38.25 -15.92
N LEU A 15 -10.21 -37.05 -16.26
CA LEU A 15 -9.72 -35.78 -15.74
C LEU A 15 -10.05 -35.70 -14.26
N PHE A 16 -9.11 -36.12 -13.41
CA PHE A 16 -9.11 -35.81 -11.99
C PHE A 16 -8.72 -34.32 -11.88
N THR A 17 -9.69 -33.45 -11.70
CA THR A 17 -9.45 -32.11 -11.16
C THR A 17 -9.13 -32.26 -9.68
N ALA A 18 -7.85 -32.39 -9.35
CA ALA A 18 -7.42 -32.26 -7.99
C ALA A 18 -7.74 -30.84 -7.50
N PRO A 19 -8.38 -30.66 -6.32
CA PRO A 19 -8.50 -29.34 -5.73
C PRO A 19 -7.10 -28.85 -5.47
N ALA A 20 -6.79 -27.61 -5.87
CA ALA A 20 -5.54 -26.95 -5.55
C ALA A 20 -5.47 -26.84 -4.01
N MET A 21 -4.78 -27.79 -3.39
CA MET A 21 -4.35 -27.65 -2.01
C MET A 21 -3.38 -26.49 -2.00
N HIS A 22 -3.79 -25.37 -1.40
CA HIS A 22 -2.88 -24.31 -1.02
C HIS A 22 -1.89 -24.93 -0.04
N ALA A 23 -0.69 -25.22 -0.52
CA ALA A 23 0.40 -25.63 0.32
C ALA A 23 0.67 -24.48 1.31
N GLN A 24 0.49 -24.74 2.59
CA GLN A 24 0.87 -23.86 3.67
C GLN A 24 2.39 -23.80 3.63
N GLU A 25 2.94 -22.60 3.38
CA GLU A 25 4.39 -22.41 3.29
C GLU A 25 4.97 -22.56 4.69
N SER A 26 5.70 -23.67 4.94
CA SER A 26 6.39 -23.92 6.18
C SER A 26 7.87 -23.66 5.97
N VAL A 27 8.50 -22.96 6.88
CA VAL A 27 9.95 -22.73 6.89
C VAL A 27 10.58 -23.69 7.88
N GLU A 28 11.53 -24.50 7.41
CA GLU A 28 12.32 -25.38 8.27
C GLU A 28 13.44 -24.56 8.93
N VAL A 29 13.45 -24.52 10.26
CA VAL A 29 14.45 -23.82 11.06
C VAL A 29 15.27 -24.85 11.84
N LEU A 30 16.59 -24.75 11.74
CA LEU A 30 17.52 -25.55 12.55
C LEU A 30 17.73 -24.85 13.90
N ILE A 31 17.18 -25.45 14.95
CA ILE A 31 17.39 -25.01 16.34
C ILE A 31 18.52 -25.79 16.94
N ARG A 32 19.52 -25.10 17.45
CA ARG A 32 20.67 -25.68 18.15
C ARG A 32 20.52 -25.44 19.64
N GLU A 33 20.13 -26.48 20.35
CA GLU A 33 19.99 -26.45 21.79
C GLU A 33 20.87 -27.52 22.41
N ASN A 34 21.75 -27.13 23.34
CA ASN A 34 22.65 -28.05 24.08
C ASN A 34 23.51 -28.99 23.21
N GLY A 35 23.96 -28.52 22.03
CA GLY A 35 24.82 -29.32 21.15
C GLY A 35 24.10 -30.34 20.26
N THR A 36 22.77 -30.41 20.36
CA THR A 36 21.91 -31.22 19.48
C THR A 36 21.22 -30.32 18.50
N GLU A 37 21.28 -30.65 17.20
CA GLU A 37 20.55 -29.93 16.14
C GLU A 37 19.18 -30.60 15.98
N ARG A 38 18.13 -29.82 16.12
CA ARG A 38 16.75 -30.23 15.88
C ARG A 38 16.17 -29.41 14.74
N GLN A 39 15.60 -30.08 13.76
CA GLN A 39 14.88 -29.48 12.67
C GLN A 39 13.43 -29.32 13.10
N GLU A 40 12.94 -28.09 13.14
CA GLU A 40 11.57 -27.75 13.50
C GLU A 40 10.91 -26.99 12.36
N SER A 41 9.73 -27.46 11.96
CA SER A 41 8.94 -26.82 10.92
C SER A 41 8.03 -25.78 11.57
N ILE A 42 8.25 -24.52 11.25
CA ILE A 42 7.41 -23.41 11.72
C ILE A 42 6.43 -23.05 10.62
N GLU A 43 5.13 -23.18 10.90
CA GLU A 43 4.08 -22.68 10.02
C GLU A 43 4.06 -21.15 10.08
N LEU A 44 4.32 -20.50 8.96
CA LEU A 44 4.24 -19.05 8.87
C LEU A 44 2.78 -18.59 8.93
N PRO A 45 2.45 -17.57 9.74
CA PRO A 45 1.15 -16.95 9.72
C PRO A 45 0.82 -16.45 8.30
N LYS A 46 -0.43 -16.56 7.88
CA LYS A 46 -0.89 -16.08 6.56
C LYS A 46 -0.50 -14.63 6.29
N SER A 47 -0.39 -13.81 7.34
CA SER A 47 0.07 -12.43 7.26
C SER A 47 1.52 -12.26 6.80
N MET A 48 2.35 -13.29 6.90
CA MET A 48 3.75 -13.25 6.43
C MET A 48 3.94 -13.84 5.04
N THR A 49 2.97 -14.63 4.56
CA THR A 49 3.02 -15.28 3.23
C THR A 49 2.29 -14.49 2.15
N TYR A 50 1.44 -13.54 2.54
CA TYR A 50 0.72 -12.71 1.57
C TYR A 50 1.55 -11.48 1.18
N PRO A 51 1.58 -11.13 -0.12
CA PRO A 51 2.08 -9.83 -0.56
C PRO A 51 1.34 -8.71 0.16
N LEU A 52 2.04 -7.64 0.52
CA LEU A 52 1.44 -6.48 1.22
C LEU A 52 0.18 -5.94 0.52
N ASP A 53 0.17 -5.97 -0.82
CA ASP A 53 -0.98 -5.57 -1.64
C ASP A 53 -2.21 -6.46 -1.40
N SER A 54 -2.02 -7.77 -1.19
CA SER A 54 -3.11 -8.70 -0.87
C SER A 54 -3.66 -8.45 0.53
N LEU A 55 -2.79 -8.22 1.52
CA LEU A 55 -3.20 -7.86 2.88
C LEU A 55 -3.97 -6.54 2.92
N LEU A 56 -3.51 -5.53 2.16
CA LEU A 56 -4.20 -4.26 2.01
C LEU A 56 -5.55 -4.42 1.31
N ASN A 57 -5.65 -5.29 0.31
CA ASN A 57 -6.90 -5.57 -0.38
C ASN A 57 -7.89 -6.32 0.49
N ASP A 58 -7.43 -7.32 1.26
CA ASP A 58 -8.26 -8.05 2.23
C ASP A 58 -8.74 -7.14 3.37
N TRP A 59 -7.87 -6.26 3.86
CA TRP A 59 -8.23 -5.26 4.85
C TRP A 59 -9.27 -4.27 4.30
N LYS A 60 -9.08 -3.79 3.07
CA LYS A 60 -10.06 -2.94 2.38
C LYS A 60 -11.39 -3.65 2.24
N ALA A 61 -11.41 -4.90 1.75
CA ALA A 61 -12.64 -5.67 1.58
C ALA A 61 -13.40 -5.83 2.90
N LYS A 62 -12.72 -6.15 4.00
CA LYS A 62 -13.33 -6.28 5.33
C LYS A 62 -13.92 -4.97 5.84
N ASN A 63 -13.23 -3.85 5.67
CA ASN A 63 -13.72 -2.55 6.15
C ASN A 63 -14.81 -1.94 5.28
N TYR A 64 -14.89 -2.30 4.00
CA TYR A 64 -15.97 -1.84 3.10
C TYR A 64 -17.27 -2.66 3.24
N ILE A 65 -17.20 -3.91 3.69
CA ILE A 65 -18.37 -4.79 3.83
C ILE A 65 -19.17 -4.44 5.10
N ASP A 66 -18.54 -3.84 6.11
CA ASP A 66 -19.17 -3.49 7.40
C ASP A 66 -19.71 -2.04 7.46
N LEU A 67 -19.67 -1.31 6.37
CA LEU A 67 -20.40 -0.05 6.23
C LEU A 67 -21.89 -0.38 6.21
N GLY A 68 -22.50 -0.25 7.40
CA GLY A 68 -23.92 -0.52 7.61
C GLY A 68 -24.79 0.09 6.51
N LYS A 69 -25.93 -0.56 6.24
CA LYS A 69 -26.88 -0.31 5.15
C LYS A 69 -27.41 1.13 5.01
N ASP A 70 -26.97 2.06 5.87
CA ASP A 70 -27.44 3.45 5.91
C ASP A 70 -26.47 4.49 5.29
N CYS A 71 -25.31 4.08 4.80
CA CYS A 71 -24.49 4.96 3.98
C CYS A 71 -25.09 5.06 2.57
N SER A 72 -26.08 5.95 2.40
CA SER A 72 -26.48 6.41 1.09
C SER A 72 -25.28 7.12 0.45
N THR A 73 -24.48 6.38 -0.33
CA THR A 73 -23.39 6.95 -1.10
C THR A 73 -23.99 7.81 -2.20
N SER A 74 -24.23 9.08 -1.88
CA SER A 74 -24.59 10.06 -2.90
C SER A 74 -23.48 10.11 -3.94
N THR A 75 -23.80 9.88 -5.20
CA THR A 75 -22.89 10.06 -6.33
C THR A 75 -22.65 11.55 -6.63
N VAL A 76 -23.45 12.43 -6.03
CA VAL A 76 -23.36 13.87 -6.20
C VAL A 76 -22.37 14.44 -5.19
N ASN A 77 -21.33 15.09 -5.68
CA ASN A 77 -20.40 15.81 -4.82
C ASN A 77 -21.05 17.09 -4.31
N PRO A 78 -21.07 17.33 -2.99
CA PRO A 78 -21.57 18.58 -2.46
C PRO A 78 -20.64 19.71 -2.90
N MET A 79 -21.20 20.73 -3.54
CA MET A 79 -20.49 21.95 -3.87
C MET A 79 -20.79 23.01 -2.80
N PHE A 80 -19.75 23.57 -2.23
CA PHE A 80 -19.87 24.62 -1.23
C PHE A 80 -19.38 25.96 -1.80
N SER A 81 -19.88 27.07 -1.23
CA SER A 81 -19.35 28.40 -1.51
C SER A 81 -17.94 28.57 -0.97
N ASP A 82 -17.19 29.51 -1.54
CA ASP A 82 -15.81 29.82 -1.12
C ASP A 82 -15.74 30.19 0.36
N SER A 83 -16.75 30.90 0.88
CA SER A 83 -16.86 31.26 2.30
C SER A 83 -16.83 30.03 3.23
N VAL A 84 -17.44 28.90 2.82
CA VAL A 84 -17.44 27.66 3.59
C VAL A 84 -16.03 27.03 3.59
N TYR A 85 -15.33 27.06 2.47
CA TYR A 85 -13.96 26.53 2.40
C TYR A 85 -12.98 27.39 3.21
N ILE A 86 -13.09 28.71 3.10
CA ILE A 86 -12.29 29.66 3.90
C ILE A 86 -12.50 29.41 5.40
N ASP A 87 -13.75 29.31 5.83
CA ASP A 87 -14.09 29.05 7.23
C ASP A 87 -13.54 27.69 7.71
N ARG A 88 -13.65 26.61 6.91
CA ARG A 88 -13.11 25.30 7.25
C ARG A 88 -11.59 25.30 7.33
N LEU A 89 -10.89 25.91 6.38
CA LEU A 89 -9.44 26.01 6.38
C LEU A 89 -8.93 26.83 7.56
N SER A 90 -9.59 27.94 7.92
CA SER A 90 -9.20 28.78 9.07
C SER A 90 -9.35 28.10 10.42
N ARG A 91 -10.21 27.07 10.52
CA ARG A 91 -10.42 26.30 11.75
C ARG A 91 -9.52 25.08 11.87
N MET A 92 -8.74 24.76 10.85
CA MET A 92 -7.82 23.61 10.92
C MET A 92 -6.68 23.91 11.90
N PRO A 93 -6.44 23.03 12.89
CA PRO A 93 -5.36 23.19 13.86
C PRO A 93 -4.01 22.82 13.20
N THR A 94 -3.54 23.67 12.30
CA THR A 94 -2.30 23.47 11.56
C THR A 94 -1.24 24.46 11.96
N VAL A 95 0.04 24.04 11.97
CA VAL A 95 1.19 24.93 12.17
C VAL A 95 1.47 25.73 10.89
N MET A 96 1.26 25.08 9.73
CA MET A 96 1.41 25.73 8.43
C MET A 96 0.14 26.51 8.09
N GLU A 97 0.31 27.72 7.59
CA GLU A 97 -0.81 28.50 7.09
C GLU A 97 -1.47 27.84 5.89
N MET A 98 -2.81 27.76 5.90
CA MET A 98 -3.62 27.17 4.82
C MET A 98 -4.40 28.27 4.09
N PRO A 99 -3.74 29.08 3.24
CA PRO A 99 -4.40 30.17 2.52
C PRO A 99 -5.38 29.62 1.48
N TYR A 100 -6.56 30.25 1.37
CA TYR A 100 -7.50 29.96 0.32
C TYR A 100 -7.26 30.88 -0.88
N ASN A 101 -7.22 30.29 -2.08
CA ASN A 101 -7.15 31.00 -3.36
C ASN A 101 -7.75 30.13 -4.47
N GLU A 102 -7.81 30.67 -5.70
CA GLU A 102 -8.36 29.96 -6.86
C GLU A 102 -7.66 28.66 -7.19
N ILE A 103 -6.35 28.54 -6.90
CA ILE A 103 -5.58 27.31 -7.13
C ILE A 103 -6.04 26.25 -6.14
N VAL A 104 -6.14 26.60 -4.86
CA VAL A 104 -6.64 25.70 -3.81
C VAL A 104 -8.06 25.23 -4.15
N ARG A 105 -8.92 26.15 -4.61
CA ARG A 105 -10.28 25.81 -5.06
C ARG A 105 -10.27 24.75 -6.16
N LYS A 106 -9.43 24.91 -7.17
CA LYS A 106 -9.30 23.94 -8.28
C LYS A 106 -8.87 22.56 -7.78
N PHE A 107 -7.93 22.51 -6.83
CA PHE A 107 -7.53 21.24 -6.21
C PHE A 107 -8.66 20.61 -5.39
N ILE A 108 -9.39 21.39 -4.59
CA ILE A 108 -10.55 20.89 -3.84
C ILE A 108 -11.56 20.26 -4.80
N ASP A 109 -11.95 20.98 -5.86
CA ASP A 109 -12.92 20.50 -6.85
C ASP A 109 -12.42 19.26 -7.60
N MET A 110 -11.11 19.18 -7.88
CA MET A 110 -10.49 18.02 -8.53
C MET A 110 -10.54 16.78 -7.63
N TYR A 111 -10.13 16.90 -6.37
CA TYR A 111 -10.10 15.77 -5.43
C TYR A 111 -11.51 15.37 -5.01
N ALA A 112 -12.40 16.30 -4.72
CA ALA A 112 -13.79 16.01 -4.37
C ALA A 112 -14.62 15.48 -5.56
N GLY A 113 -14.25 15.83 -6.79
CA GLY A 113 -14.95 15.46 -8.01
C GLY A 113 -14.28 14.31 -8.77
N ARG A 114 -13.46 14.67 -9.75
CA ARG A 114 -12.86 13.73 -10.72
C ARG A 114 -12.03 12.64 -10.07
N LEU A 115 -11.30 12.94 -9.00
CA LEU A 115 -10.42 12.01 -8.30
C LEU A 115 -11.07 11.34 -7.09
N ARG A 116 -12.39 11.43 -6.90
CA ARG A 116 -13.10 10.92 -5.72
C ARG A 116 -12.80 9.46 -5.41
N ASN A 117 -12.75 8.60 -6.43
CA ASN A 117 -12.42 7.18 -6.23
C ASN A 117 -11.00 6.98 -5.74
N GLN A 118 -10.04 7.78 -6.26
CA GLN A 118 -8.66 7.77 -5.79
C GLN A 118 -8.56 8.30 -4.35
N VAL A 119 -9.35 9.34 -4.00
CA VAL A 119 -9.43 9.85 -2.63
C VAL A 119 -9.93 8.77 -1.68
N ALA A 120 -10.96 8.02 -2.03
CA ALA A 120 -11.45 6.91 -1.21
C ALA A 120 -10.35 5.86 -0.95
N PHE A 121 -9.57 5.53 -1.99
CA PHE A 121 -8.40 4.65 -1.85
C PHE A 121 -7.34 5.26 -0.91
N MET A 122 -6.97 6.52 -1.13
CA MET A 122 -5.97 7.21 -0.31
C MET A 122 -6.40 7.32 1.15
N LEU A 123 -7.68 7.63 1.43
CA LEU A 123 -8.22 7.66 2.79
C LEU A 123 -8.10 6.30 3.48
N SER A 124 -8.32 5.21 2.77
CA SER A 124 -8.12 3.85 3.31
C SER A 124 -6.64 3.60 3.62
N ALA A 125 -5.74 3.97 2.70
CA ALA A 125 -4.30 3.81 2.88
C ALA A 125 -3.73 4.72 3.99
N CYS A 126 -4.33 5.87 4.24
CA CYS A 126 -3.96 6.77 5.34
C CYS A 126 -3.97 6.08 6.69
N ASN A 127 -4.94 5.21 6.96
CA ASN A 127 -5.00 4.48 8.24
C ASN A 127 -3.76 3.63 8.51
N PHE A 128 -3.08 3.20 7.46
CA PHE A 128 -1.86 2.41 7.57
C PHE A 128 -0.60 3.28 7.61
N TYR A 129 -0.51 4.27 6.70
CA TYR A 129 0.73 5.02 6.52
C TYR A 129 0.86 6.24 7.44
N MET A 130 -0.25 6.91 7.81
CA MET A 130 -0.19 8.14 8.61
C MET A 130 0.52 7.97 9.95
N PRO A 131 0.32 6.89 10.73
CA PRO A 131 1.05 6.70 11.98
C PRO A 131 2.58 6.62 11.79
N ILE A 132 3.04 5.99 10.69
CA ILE A 132 4.47 5.88 10.36
C ILE A 132 5.05 7.27 10.03
N PHE A 133 4.29 8.07 9.28
CA PHE A 133 4.72 9.42 8.92
C PHE A 133 4.75 10.35 10.12
N GLU A 134 3.69 10.32 10.94
CA GLU A 134 3.56 11.14 12.15
C GLU A 134 4.70 10.86 13.14
N GLU A 135 4.99 9.59 13.42
CA GLU A 135 6.09 9.20 14.30
C GLU A 135 7.43 9.78 13.83
N ALA A 136 7.71 9.66 12.53
CA ALA A 136 8.98 10.15 11.99
C ALA A 136 9.05 11.68 11.96
N LEU A 137 7.97 12.37 11.58
CA LEU A 137 7.93 13.83 11.54
C LEU A 137 8.05 14.43 12.95
N ASP A 138 7.34 13.86 13.93
CA ASP A 138 7.41 14.27 15.33
C ASP A 138 8.83 14.10 15.90
N ALA A 139 9.48 12.97 15.61
CA ALA A 139 10.85 12.70 16.05
C ALA A 139 11.88 13.73 15.55
N TYR A 140 11.61 14.40 14.44
CA TYR A 140 12.45 15.46 13.87
C TYR A 140 11.90 16.88 14.14
N GLY A 141 10.79 17.01 14.87
CA GLY A 141 10.18 18.30 15.20
C GLY A 141 9.59 19.02 13.99
N LEU A 142 9.18 18.26 12.97
CA LEU A 142 8.61 18.78 11.72
C LEU A 142 7.09 18.95 11.82
N PRO A 143 6.51 19.92 11.08
CA PRO A 143 5.06 20.06 11.00
C PRO A 143 4.37 18.78 10.50
N LEU A 144 3.33 18.33 11.24
CA LEU A 144 2.64 17.10 10.91
C LEU A 144 1.85 17.18 9.60
N GLU A 145 1.60 18.36 9.06
CA GLU A 145 0.98 18.57 7.75
C GLU A 145 1.82 17.99 6.61
N LEU A 146 3.13 17.85 6.80
CA LEU A 146 4.03 17.25 5.82
C LEU A 146 3.73 15.77 5.56
N LYS A 147 2.97 15.10 6.43
CA LYS A 147 2.48 13.74 6.20
C LYS A 147 1.61 13.57 4.95
N TYR A 148 1.08 14.68 4.43
CA TYR A 148 0.27 14.67 3.22
C TYR A 148 1.09 14.74 1.92
N LEU A 149 2.41 14.98 1.98
CA LEU A 149 3.28 14.99 0.79
C LEU A 149 3.23 13.67 0.00
N PRO A 150 3.28 12.47 0.61
CA PRO A 150 3.17 11.21 -0.13
C PRO A 150 1.85 11.02 -0.87
N ILE A 151 0.78 11.71 -0.46
CA ILE A 151 -0.48 11.71 -1.22
C ILE A 151 -0.29 12.37 -2.58
N ILE A 152 0.40 13.51 -2.60
CA ILE A 152 0.66 14.29 -3.82
C ILE A 152 1.71 13.59 -4.68
N GLU A 153 2.75 13.04 -4.06
CA GLU A 153 3.90 12.44 -4.74
C GLU A 153 3.56 11.09 -5.39
N SER A 154 2.81 10.24 -4.71
CA SER A 154 2.59 8.85 -5.12
C SER A 154 1.16 8.33 -4.99
N ALA A 155 0.22 9.15 -4.52
CA ALA A 155 -1.11 8.72 -4.08
C ALA A 155 -1.04 7.57 -3.06
N LEU A 156 -0.03 7.59 -2.18
CA LEU A 156 0.29 6.55 -1.19
C LEU A 156 0.62 5.18 -1.80
N ASN A 157 1.17 5.15 -3.01
CA ASN A 157 1.62 3.92 -3.65
C ASN A 157 3.13 3.71 -3.43
N PRO A 158 3.56 2.72 -2.61
CA PRO A 158 4.97 2.45 -2.34
C PRO A 158 5.73 1.93 -3.56
N SER A 159 5.01 1.42 -4.57
CA SER A 159 5.61 0.92 -5.81
C SER A 159 5.65 1.95 -6.93
N ALA A 160 5.20 3.18 -6.68
CA ALA A 160 5.19 4.22 -7.70
C ALA A 160 6.59 4.53 -8.23
N VAL A 161 6.69 4.66 -9.56
CA VAL A 161 7.91 5.09 -10.25
C VAL A 161 7.55 6.17 -11.25
N SER A 162 8.19 7.33 -11.14
CA SER A 162 8.00 8.42 -12.10
C SER A 162 8.80 8.22 -13.38
N ARG A 163 8.49 9.00 -14.42
CA ARG A 163 9.26 8.99 -15.68
C ARG A 163 10.74 9.36 -15.47
N ALA A 164 11.03 10.18 -14.45
CA ALA A 164 12.38 10.58 -14.10
C ALA A 164 13.10 9.58 -13.19
N GLY A 165 12.45 8.46 -12.81
CA GLY A 165 13.03 7.44 -11.94
C GLY A 165 12.93 7.72 -10.44
N ALA A 166 12.13 8.71 -10.02
CA ALA A 166 11.76 8.86 -8.62
C ALA A 166 10.88 7.67 -8.19
N CYS A 167 11.05 7.19 -6.96
CA CYS A 167 10.47 5.92 -6.53
C CYS A 167 9.92 5.99 -5.10
N GLY A 168 8.84 5.24 -4.88
CA GLY A 168 8.24 5.01 -3.57
C GLY A 168 7.27 6.08 -3.11
N LEU A 169 6.85 6.00 -1.84
CA LEU A 169 5.88 6.93 -1.23
C LEU A 169 6.31 8.40 -1.32
N TRP A 170 7.58 8.66 -1.07
CA TRP A 170 8.20 9.99 -1.01
C TRP A 170 8.88 10.40 -2.32
N GLN A 171 8.76 9.60 -3.38
CA GLN A 171 9.33 9.85 -4.70
C GLN A 171 10.81 10.26 -4.69
N PHE A 172 11.62 9.53 -3.91
CA PHE A 172 13.05 9.76 -3.88
C PHE A 172 13.71 9.45 -5.23
N MET A 173 14.51 10.39 -5.72
CA MET A 173 15.48 10.11 -6.76
C MET A 173 16.57 9.18 -6.22
N LEU A 174 17.16 8.35 -7.09
CA LEU A 174 18.17 7.38 -6.69
C LEU A 174 19.36 8.05 -5.96
N ALA A 175 19.87 9.15 -6.50
CA ALA A 175 20.99 9.88 -5.89
C ALA A 175 20.62 10.45 -4.52
N THR A 176 19.47 11.10 -4.42
CA THR A 176 18.98 11.68 -3.17
C THR A 176 18.74 10.60 -2.11
N GLY A 177 18.09 9.49 -2.50
CA GLY A 177 17.86 8.36 -1.59
C GLY A 177 19.17 7.84 -0.97
N LYS A 178 20.21 7.68 -1.79
CA LYS A 178 21.55 7.25 -1.30
C LYS A 178 22.18 8.24 -0.33
N ILE A 179 22.06 9.55 -0.58
CA ILE A 179 22.56 10.60 0.32
C ILE A 179 21.90 10.47 1.71
N TYR A 180 20.62 10.15 1.75
CA TYR A 180 19.86 9.98 2.99
C TYR A 180 19.86 8.54 3.53
N GLY A 181 20.77 7.69 3.01
CA GLY A 181 21.06 6.36 3.55
C GLY A 181 20.10 5.27 3.11
N LEU A 182 19.38 5.46 1.99
CA LEU A 182 18.57 4.41 1.39
C LEU A 182 19.42 3.55 0.45
N GLU A 183 19.42 2.26 0.70
CA GLU A 183 20.08 1.28 -0.16
C GLU A 183 19.23 1.01 -1.40
N SER A 184 19.88 0.96 -2.57
CA SER A 184 19.24 0.58 -3.81
C SER A 184 20.24 -0.18 -4.69
N ASN A 185 19.92 -1.43 -4.96
CA ASN A 185 20.71 -2.36 -5.77
C ASN A 185 19.77 -3.21 -6.65
N SER A 186 20.28 -4.28 -7.28
CA SER A 186 19.49 -5.14 -8.16
C SER A 186 18.44 -5.99 -7.43
N LEU A 187 18.55 -6.16 -6.11
CA LEU A 187 17.68 -7.01 -5.30
C LEU A 187 16.75 -6.19 -4.41
N VAL A 188 17.21 -5.05 -3.90
CA VAL A 188 16.50 -4.24 -2.92
C VAL A 188 16.48 -2.78 -3.36
N ASP A 189 15.35 -2.13 -3.17
CA ASP A 189 15.19 -0.68 -3.34
C ASP A 189 14.45 -0.10 -2.13
N GLU A 190 15.20 0.40 -1.13
CA GLU A 190 14.65 0.90 0.12
C GLU A 190 13.86 2.21 -0.02
N ARG A 191 13.87 2.84 -1.19
CA ARG A 191 12.97 3.95 -1.50
C ARG A 191 11.50 3.52 -1.48
N ARG A 192 11.25 2.21 -1.63
CA ARG A 192 9.92 1.57 -1.56
C ARG A 192 9.55 1.12 -0.15
N ASP A 193 10.51 1.04 0.77
CA ASP A 193 10.25 0.69 2.17
C ASP A 193 9.57 1.86 2.88
N PRO A 194 8.34 1.69 3.42
CA PRO A 194 7.59 2.78 4.03
C PRO A 194 8.31 3.40 5.25
N ILE A 195 8.98 2.59 6.06
CA ILE A 195 9.62 3.05 7.29
C ILE A 195 10.94 3.73 6.98
N LYS A 196 11.79 3.07 6.18
CA LYS A 196 13.11 3.60 5.84
C LYS A 196 13.02 4.88 5.01
N SER A 197 12.14 4.88 3.98
CA SER A 197 11.96 6.06 3.15
C SER A 197 11.33 7.24 3.93
N THR A 198 10.43 6.97 4.88
CA THR A 198 9.86 8.03 5.73
C THR A 198 10.91 8.63 6.65
N ARG A 199 11.76 7.81 7.29
CA ARG A 199 12.88 8.33 8.10
C ARG A 199 13.89 9.12 7.26
N ALA A 200 14.14 8.70 6.03
CA ALA A 200 14.97 9.45 5.09
C ALA A 200 14.32 10.78 4.69
N ALA A 201 13.02 10.81 4.45
CA ALA A 201 12.25 12.00 4.14
C ALA A 201 12.26 13.00 5.31
N ALA A 202 12.04 12.54 6.54
CA ALA A 202 12.10 13.40 7.72
C ALA A 202 13.49 14.01 7.97
N ARG A 203 14.56 13.36 7.50
CA ARG A 203 15.92 13.95 7.52
C ARG A 203 16.18 14.93 6.37
N TYR A 204 15.47 14.76 5.28
CA TYR A 204 15.58 15.62 4.10
C TYR A 204 14.84 16.94 4.28
N LEU A 205 13.65 16.92 4.91
CA LEU A 205 12.76 18.05 5.17
C LEU A 205 13.30 18.95 6.31
#